data_f88e2c916a29a8d8b3725044346b1bef
#
_entry.id   f88e2c916a29a8d8b3725044346b1bef
#
_cell.length_a   1.000
_cell.length_b   1.000
_cell.length_c   1.000
_cell.angle_alpha   90.00
_cell.angle_beta   90.00
_cell.angle_gamma   90.00
#
_symmetry.space_group_name_H-M   'P 1'
#
loop_
_entity.id
_entity.type
_entity.pdbx_description
1 polymer ?
#
loop_
_entity_poly.entity_id
_entity_poly.type
_entity_poly.pdbx_seq_one_letter_code
_entity_poly.pdbx_strand_id
1 'polypeptide(L)'
;SLAPITLLPTPPALDAPVRETFAELHLHRLWLDQQIVDWCGDLRDADLDYVLSYRNSKGVAARRRFGSLLTHFFNHQTHHRGQVTTLLSQAGVDVGVTDLLVRIADEMQ
;
A
#
# COMPACT_ATOMS: atom_id res chain seq x y z
N SER A 1 -13.50 -16.29 -5.36
CA SER A 1 -12.83 -15.26 -6.17
C SER A 1 -12.89 -13.91 -5.47
N LEU A 2 -11.85 -13.13 -5.62
CA LEU A 2 -11.81 -11.78 -5.08
C LEU A 2 -12.80 -10.89 -5.84
N ALA A 3 -13.45 -9.97 -5.13
CA ALA A 3 -14.33 -9.00 -5.77
C ALA A 3 -13.56 -8.16 -6.79
N PRO A 4 -14.18 -7.77 -7.90
CA PRO A 4 -13.50 -6.94 -8.89
C PRO A 4 -13.12 -5.58 -8.28
N ILE A 5 -11.88 -5.19 -8.49
CA ILE A 5 -11.38 -3.89 -8.08
C ILE A 5 -11.54 -2.92 -9.24
N THR A 6 -11.97 -1.68 -8.95
CA THR A 6 -11.98 -0.63 -9.95
C THR A 6 -10.56 -0.38 -10.45
N LEU A 7 -10.32 -0.62 -11.72
CA LEU A 7 -9.01 -0.38 -12.32
C LEU A 7 -8.80 1.11 -12.52
N LEU A 8 -7.65 1.58 -12.08
CA LEU A 8 -7.17 2.93 -12.35
C LEU A 8 -6.38 2.94 -13.65
N PRO A 9 -6.35 4.08 -14.38
CA PRO A 9 -5.45 4.21 -15.52
C PRO A 9 -4.00 3.96 -15.11
N THR A 10 -3.26 3.24 -15.95
CA THR A 10 -1.84 3.02 -15.73
C THR A 10 -1.09 4.35 -15.85
N PRO A 11 -0.30 4.76 -14.85
CA PRO A 11 0.52 5.96 -14.97
C PRO A 11 1.53 5.84 -16.11
N PRO A 12 1.89 6.94 -16.78
CA PRO A 12 2.86 6.91 -17.88
C PRO A 12 4.29 6.57 -17.43
N ALA A 13 4.60 6.79 -16.15
CA ALA A 13 5.88 6.46 -15.53
C ALA A 13 5.69 6.21 -14.03
N LEU A 14 6.67 5.54 -13.38
CA LEU A 14 6.60 5.24 -11.95
C LEU A 14 6.63 6.48 -11.07
N ASP A 15 7.23 7.56 -11.54
CA ASP A 15 7.34 8.85 -10.85
C ASP A 15 6.33 9.88 -11.33
N ALA A 16 5.37 9.48 -12.18
CA ALA A 16 4.35 10.40 -12.66
C ALA A 16 3.42 10.84 -11.53
N PRO A 17 3.10 12.14 -11.42
CA PRO A 17 2.11 12.61 -10.45
C PRO A 17 0.76 11.96 -10.69
N VAL A 18 0.17 11.40 -9.64
CA VAL A 18 -1.16 10.75 -9.71
C VAL A 18 -2.27 11.81 -9.67
N ARG A 19 -2.05 12.87 -8.90
CA ARG A 19 -2.91 14.04 -8.79
C ARG A 19 -2.06 15.30 -8.73
N GLU A 20 -2.60 16.42 -9.18
CA GLU A 20 -1.87 17.69 -9.28
C GLU A 20 -1.92 18.49 -7.98
N THR A 21 -2.97 18.32 -7.17
CA THR A 21 -3.15 19.06 -5.91
C THR A 21 -3.12 18.14 -4.71
N PHE A 22 -2.72 18.68 -3.56
CA PHE A 22 -2.75 17.93 -2.29
C PHE A 22 -4.18 17.53 -1.91
N ALA A 23 -5.15 18.39 -2.12
CA ALA A 23 -6.55 18.11 -1.80
C ALA A 23 -7.07 16.91 -2.61
N GLU A 24 -6.80 16.86 -3.90
CA GLU A 24 -7.16 15.74 -4.77
C GLU A 24 -6.44 14.45 -4.37
N LEU A 25 -5.16 14.55 -4.05
CA LEU A 25 -4.37 13.41 -3.59
C LEU A 25 -4.92 12.85 -2.29
N HIS A 26 -5.29 13.71 -1.34
CA HIS A 26 -5.88 13.31 -0.06
C HIS A 26 -7.18 12.53 -0.26
N LEU A 27 -8.10 13.04 -1.08
CA LEU A 27 -9.35 12.36 -1.38
C LEU A 27 -9.12 11.02 -2.08
N HIS A 28 -8.20 10.97 -3.02
CA HIS A 28 -7.83 9.73 -3.71
C HIS A 28 -7.23 8.72 -2.73
N ARG A 29 -6.38 9.16 -1.81
CA ARG A 29 -5.79 8.28 -0.79
C ARG A 29 -6.86 7.69 0.14
N LEU A 30 -7.83 8.49 0.59
CA LEU A 30 -8.94 7.99 1.41
C LEU A 30 -9.74 6.91 0.68
N TRP A 31 -10.04 7.15 -0.60
CA TRP A 31 -10.72 6.15 -1.43
C TRP A 31 -9.89 4.87 -1.57
N LEU A 32 -8.61 4.99 -1.86
CA LEU A 32 -7.71 3.85 -2.03
C LEU A 32 -7.56 3.04 -0.74
N ASP A 33 -7.46 3.70 0.40
CA ASP A 33 -7.38 3.04 1.71
C ASP A 33 -8.64 2.19 1.95
N GLN A 34 -9.82 2.71 1.60
CA GLN A 34 -11.04 1.94 1.73
C GLN A 34 -11.06 0.72 0.80
N GLN A 35 -10.57 0.88 -0.44
CA GLN A 35 -10.42 -0.25 -1.36
C GLN A 35 -9.49 -1.33 -0.80
N ILE A 36 -8.38 -0.94 -0.20
CA ILE A 36 -7.43 -1.88 0.41
C ILE A 36 -8.07 -2.61 1.59
N VAL A 37 -8.79 -1.89 2.45
CA VAL A 37 -9.49 -2.49 3.61
C VAL A 37 -10.53 -3.50 3.14
N ASP A 38 -11.37 -3.14 2.18
CA ASP A 38 -12.41 -4.02 1.66
C ASP A 38 -11.80 -5.27 1.01
N TRP A 39 -10.77 -5.07 0.21
CA TRP A 39 -10.04 -6.17 -0.44
C TRP A 39 -9.39 -7.11 0.58
N CYS A 40 -8.75 -6.58 1.60
CA CYS A 40 -8.16 -7.39 2.67
C CYS A 40 -9.22 -8.20 3.41
N GLY A 41 -10.43 -7.66 3.59
CA GLY A 41 -11.55 -8.37 4.19
C GLY A 41 -12.01 -9.58 3.39
N ASP A 42 -11.80 -9.58 2.08
CA ASP A 42 -12.15 -10.69 1.19
C ASP A 42 -11.06 -11.77 1.09
N LEU A 43 -9.86 -11.49 1.60
CA LEU A 43 -8.75 -12.46 1.57
C LEU A 43 -9.02 -13.61 2.53
N ARG A 44 -8.63 -14.81 2.11
CA ARG A 44 -8.64 -16.04 2.91
C ARG A 44 -7.22 -16.58 3.04
N ASP A 45 -6.98 -17.34 4.08
CA ASP A 45 -5.65 -17.96 4.31
C ASP A 45 -5.16 -18.77 3.11
N ALA A 46 -6.06 -19.48 2.45
CA ALA A 46 -5.73 -20.25 1.25
C ALA A 46 -5.21 -19.39 0.09
N ASP A 47 -5.64 -18.14 -0.02
CA ASP A 47 -5.18 -17.22 -1.07
C ASP A 47 -3.70 -16.91 -0.96
N LEU A 48 -3.14 -16.96 0.25
CA LEU A 48 -1.72 -16.65 0.52
C LEU A 48 -0.77 -17.67 -0.12
N ASP A 49 -1.24 -18.87 -0.37
CA ASP A 49 -0.43 -19.95 -0.98
C ASP A 49 -0.47 -19.92 -2.51
N TYR A 50 -1.34 -19.12 -3.08
CA TYR A 50 -1.46 -18.99 -4.54
C TYR A 50 -0.17 -18.43 -5.14
N VAL A 51 0.29 -19.06 -6.24
CA VAL A 51 1.46 -18.58 -6.98
C VAL A 51 0.98 -17.68 -8.11
N LEU A 52 1.24 -16.38 -7.96
CA LEU A 52 0.87 -15.38 -8.94
C LEU A 52 1.92 -15.30 -10.05
N SER A 53 1.49 -15.43 -11.30
CA SER A 53 2.30 -15.15 -12.48
C SER A 53 2.04 -13.72 -12.94
N TYR A 54 3.10 -12.94 -13.10
CA TYR A 54 2.97 -11.53 -13.49
C TYR A 54 4.20 -11.05 -14.24
N ARG A 55 4.13 -9.83 -14.76
CA ARG A 55 5.28 -9.12 -15.32
C ARG A 55 5.52 -7.86 -14.50
N ASN A 56 6.79 -7.58 -14.23
CA ASN A 56 7.17 -6.34 -13.56
C ASN A 56 7.11 -5.13 -14.52
N SER A 57 7.41 -3.94 -14.01
CA SER A 57 7.42 -2.71 -14.80
C SER A 57 8.38 -2.72 -15.99
N LYS A 58 9.38 -3.60 -15.99
CA LYS A 58 10.34 -3.80 -17.08
C LYS A 58 9.89 -4.90 -18.05
N GLY A 59 8.71 -5.48 -17.86
CA GLY A 59 8.18 -6.56 -18.69
C GLY A 59 8.78 -7.94 -18.40
N VAL A 60 9.58 -8.09 -17.35
CA VAL A 60 10.19 -9.37 -16.97
C VAL A 60 9.16 -10.23 -16.25
N ALA A 61 8.97 -11.46 -16.75
CA ALA A 61 8.05 -12.42 -16.17
C ALA A 61 8.58 -12.93 -14.82
N ALA A 62 7.66 -13.10 -13.88
CA ALA A 62 7.95 -13.65 -12.56
C ALA A 62 6.78 -14.45 -12.01
N ARG A 63 7.08 -15.37 -11.11
CA ARG A 63 6.09 -16.15 -10.36
C ARG A 63 6.48 -16.12 -8.90
N ARG A 64 5.56 -15.67 -8.05
CA ARG A 64 5.81 -15.60 -6.61
C ARG A 64 4.56 -15.94 -5.83
N ARG A 65 4.75 -16.45 -4.62
CA ARG A 65 3.64 -16.70 -3.70
C ARG A 65 2.95 -15.39 -3.35
N PHE A 66 1.64 -15.39 -3.40
CA PHE A 66 0.84 -14.20 -3.13
C PHE A 66 1.07 -13.65 -1.71
N GLY A 67 1.17 -14.51 -0.70
CA GLY A 67 1.47 -14.07 0.67
C GLY A 67 2.78 -13.29 0.77
N SER A 68 3.82 -13.72 0.06
CA SER A 68 5.10 -13.00 0.01
C SER A 68 4.98 -11.64 -0.69
N LEU A 69 4.21 -11.59 -1.77
CA LEU A 69 3.94 -10.34 -2.48
C LEU A 69 3.13 -9.37 -1.62
N LEU A 70 2.17 -9.88 -0.87
CA LEU A 70 1.37 -9.07 0.04
C LEU A 70 2.23 -8.47 1.16
N THR A 71 3.12 -9.26 1.74
CA THR A 71 4.11 -8.77 2.72
C THR A 71 5.00 -7.68 2.11
N HIS A 72 5.49 -7.91 0.89
CA HIS A 72 6.26 -6.90 0.16
C HIS A 72 5.47 -5.62 -0.05
N PHE A 73 4.21 -5.72 -0.45
CA PHE A 73 3.35 -4.55 -0.72
C PHE A 73 3.24 -3.64 0.51
N PHE A 74 2.94 -4.20 1.68
CA PHE A 74 2.80 -3.40 2.90
C PHE A 74 4.15 -2.89 3.42
N ASN A 75 5.19 -3.70 3.32
CA ASN A 75 6.54 -3.27 3.70
C ASN A 75 7.04 -2.13 2.82
N HIS A 76 6.76 -2.17 1.53
CA HIS A 76 7.13 -1.11 0.59
C HIS A 76 6.41 0.21 0.91
N GLN A 77 5.15 0.15 1.30
CA GLN A 77 4.41 1.33 1.76
C GLN A 77 5.03 1.94 3.03
N THR A 78 5.45 1.10 3.97
CA THR A 78 6.14 1.55 5.19
C THR A 78 7.44 2.27 4.84
N HIS A 79 8.20 1.75 3.88
CA HIS A 79 9.42 2.39 3.37
C HIS A 79 9.14 3.81 2.87
N HIS A 80 8.16 4.00 2.01
CA HIS A 80 7.82 5.31 1.46
C HIS A 80 7.23 6.25 2.52
N ARG A 81 6.42 5.75 3.44
CA ARG A 81 5.94 6.57 4.57
C ARG A 81 7.09 7.09 5.42
N GLY A 82 8.13 6.28 5.64
CA GLY A 82 9.33 6.71 6.33
C GLY A 82 10.03 7.87 5.62
N GLN A 83 10.13 7.81 4.29
CA GLN A 83 10.69 8.90 3.49
C GLN A 83 9.88 10.18 3.61
N VAL A 84 8.55 10.09 3.52
CA VAL A 84 7.64 11.25 3.67
C VAL A 84 7.76 11.84 5.08
N THR A 85 7.78 11.00 6.11
CA THR A 85 7.96 11.43 7.50
C THR A 85 9.24 12.24 7.68
N THR A 86 10.36 11.79 7.11
CA THR A 86 11.64 12.50 7.15
C THR A 86 11.53 13.87 6.49
N LEU A 87 10.94 13.92 5.29
CA LEU A 87 10.78 15.19 4.56
C LEU A 87 9.90 16.19 5.33
N LEU A 88 8.81 15.72 5.91
CA LEU A 88 7.92 16.56 6.72
C LEU A 88 8.62 17.06 7.97
N SER A 89 9.38 16.22 8.68
CA SER A 89 10.15 16.61 9.85
C SER A 89 11.19 17.67 9.50
N GLN A 90 11.89 17.52 8.37
CA GLN A 90 12.84 18.52 7.88
C GLN A 90 12.16 19.86 7.53
N ALA A 91 10.90 19.81 7.12
CA ALA A 91 10.09 21.00 6.86
C ALA A 91 9.47 21.61 8.13
N GLY A 92 9.77 21.07 9.30
CA GLY A 92 9.24 21.56 10.57
C GLY A 92 7.85 21.09 10.92
N VAL A 93 7.34 20.06 10.26
CA VAL A 93 6.01 19.47 10.53
C VAL A 93 6.15 18.34 11.53
N ASP A 94 5.40 18.42 12.63
CA ASP A 94 5.29 17.31 13.59
C ASP A 94 4.30 16.28 13.06
N VAL A 95 4.78 15.09 12.75
CA VAL A 95 3.97 13.99 12.23
C VAL A 95 3.38 13.09 13.33
N GLY A 96 3.71 13.37 14.60
CA GLY A 96 3.29 12.54 15.73
C GLY A 96 3.98 11.18 15.77
N VAL A 97 3.36 10.23 16.49
CA VAL A 97 3.90 8.88 16.66
C VAL A 97 3.45 8.03 15.47
N THR A 98 4.40 7.43 14.76
CA THR A 98 4.16 6.58 13.59
C THR A 98 4.43 5.09 13.85
N ASP A 99 4.79 4.73 15.08
CA ASP A 99 5.11 3.35 15.44
C ASP A 99 3.86 2.45 15.38
N LEU A 100 4.01 1.31 14.74
CA LEU A 100 2.95 0.30 14.67
C LEU A 100 2.50 -0.15 16.07
N LEU A 101 3.41 -0.08 17.05
CA LEU A 101 3.17 -0.48 18.42
C LEU A 101 1.91 0.16 19.01
N VAL A 102 1.61 1.42 18.65
CA VAL A 102 0.42 2.15 19.15
C VAL A 102 -0.90 1.55 18.67
N ARG A 103 -0.86 0.65 17.68
CA ARG A 103 -2.03 -0.07 17.15
C ARG A 103 -2.14 -1.49 17.69
N ILE A 104 -1.16 -1.93 18.45
CA ILE A 104 -1.15 -3.28 19.03
C ILE A 104 -1.73 -3.18 20.44
N ALA A 105 -2.73 -4.01 20.71
CA ALA A 105 -3.35 -4.04 22.03
C ALA A 105 -2.36 -4.53 23.08
N ASP A 106 -2.36 -3.88 24.24
CA ASP A 106 -1.63 -4.35 25.41
C ASP A 106 -2.51 -5.37 26.15
N GLU A 107 -2.16 -6.63 26.06
CA GLU A 107 -2.95 -7.73 26.66
C GLU A 107 -2.76 -7.87 28.17
N MET A 108 -1.89 -7.07 28.77
CA MET A 108 -1.71 -7.01 30.22
C MET A 108 -2.79 -6.18 30.94
N GLN A 109 -3.60 -5.47 30.18
CA GLN A 109 -4.66 -4.59 30.73
C GLN A 109 -6.02 -5.22 30.67
#